data_7e98b1b8e1774bd93b79983bc866f202
#
_entry.id   7e98b1b8e1774bd93b79983bc866f202
#
_cell.length_a   1.000
_cell.length_b   1.000
_cell.length_c   1.000
_cell.angle_alpha   90.00
_cell.angle_beta   90.00
_cell.angle_gamma   90.00
#
_symmetry.space_group_name_H-M   'P 1'
#
loop_
_entity.id
_entity.type
_entity.pdbx_description
1 polymer ?
#
loop_
_entity_poly.entity_id
_entity_poly.type
_entity_poly.pdbx_seq_one_letter_code
_entity_poly.pdbx_strand_id
1 'polypeptide(L)'
;DCPIDDLLEIRIVFPQCWDGVNLTSHDQRSHMAYPISAEMPHVGTGRCPDTHPVAIPEISYNFAFYVTETTGSPITWRLSSDMDPSHPNGSSLHADWMNGWDPEIMEMLVKNCINTGYDCNVGLLGDGTRLQEIY
;
A
#
# COMPACT_ATOMS: atom_id res chain seq x y z
N ASP A 1 2.58 -4.29 -24.78
CA ASP A 1 3.70 -5.23 -24.84
C ASP A 1 4.65 -4.95 -23.68
N CYS A 2 5.12 -6.01 -23.06
CA CYS A 2 6.20 -5.93 -22.05
C CYS A 2 7.44 -6.59 -22.69
N PRO A 3 8.40 -5.80 -23.19
CA PRO A 3 9.62 -6.33 -23.79
C PRO A 3 10.42 -7.19 -22.81
N ILE A 4 11.22 -8.08 -23.34
CA ILE A 4 12.23 -8.81 -22.55
C ILE A 4 13.22 -7.79 -21.99
N ASP A 5 13.69 -8.03 -20.77
CA ASP A 5 14.56 -7.16 -19.96
C ASP A 5 13.86 -5.92 -19.37
N ASP A 6 12.58 -5.68 -19.67
CA ASP A 6 11.80 -4.66 -18.97
C ASP A 6 11.42 -5.11 -17.56
N LEU A 7 11.12 -4.12 -16.72
CA LEU A 7 10.69 -4.31 -15.34
C LEU A 7 9.15 -4.22 -15.26
N LEU A 8 8.54 -5.32 -14.84
CA LEU A 8 7.12 -5.31 -14.45
C LEU A 8 7.01 -4.89 -12.98
N GLU A 9 6.41 -3.74 -12.73
CA GLU A 9 6.13 -3.27 -11.38
C GLU A 9 4.66 -3.51 -11.00
N ILE A 10 4.45 -4.09 -9.83
CA ILE A 10 3.13 -4.25 -9.21
C ILE A 10 3.15 -3.45 -7.92
N ARG A 11 2.22 -2.51 -7.80
CA ARG A 11 2.04 -1.72 -6.59
C ARG A 11 0.66 -1.96 -5.99
N ILE A 12 0.62 -2.28 -4.69
CA ILE A 12 -0.62 -2.37 -3.91
C ILE A 12 -0.55 -1.30 -2.84
N VAL A 13 -1.55 -0.42 -2.82
CA VAL A 13 -1.68 0.64 -1.82
C VAL A 13 -2.88 0.31 -0.95
N PHE A 14 -2.68 0.27 0.37
CA PHE A 14 -3.76 0.06 1.32
C PHE A 14 -4.54 1.37 1.55
N PRO A 15 -5.84 1.31 1.85
CA PRO A 15 -6.63 2.49 2.17
C PRO A 15 -6.11 3.18 3.45
N GLN A 16 -6.13 4.51 3.46
CA GLN A 16 -5.53 5.34 4.51
C GLN A 16 -6.56 6.10 5.35
N CYS A 17 -7.85 5.89 5.11
CA CYS A 17 -8.92 6.56 5.84
C CYS A 17 -9.76 5.55 6.60
N TRP A 18 -9.81 5.69 7.92
CA TRP A 18 -10.57 4.82 8.81
C TRP A 18 -11.86 5.48 9.25
N ASP A 19 -12.92 4.70 9.46
CA ASP A 19 -14.22 5.19 9.92
C ASP A 19 -14.19 5.73 11.36
N GLY A 20 -13.12 5.48 12.10
CA GLY A 20 -12.92 5.95 13.48
C GLY A 20 -13.65 5.10 14.53
N VAL A 21 -14.31 4.01 14.16
CA VAL A 21 -15.15 3.21 15.05
C VAL A 21 -14.81 1.73 14.99
N ASN A 22 -14.81 1.14 13.81
CA ASN A 22 -14.71 -0.29 13.63
C ASN A 22 -13.27 -0.73 13.31
N LEU A 23 -12.72 -1.67 14.06
CA LEU A 23 -11.42 -2.27 13.74
C LEU A 23 -11.51 -3.28 12.60
N THR A 24 -12.71 -3.75 12.29
CA THR A 24 -12.98 -4.66 11.19
C THR A 24 -14.43 -4.49 10.75
N SER A 25 -14.75 -4.93 9.55
CA SER A 25 -16.11 -4.99 9.00
C SER A 25 -16.41 -6.39 8.48
N HIS A 26 -17.69 -6.70 8.26
CA HIS A 26 -18.12 -8.02 7.76
C HIS A 26 -17.42 -8.40 6.44
N ASP A 27 -17.22 -7.42 5.56
CA ASP A 27 -16.55 -7.58 4.27
C ASP A 27 -15.03 -7.34 4.35
N GLN A 28 -14.51 -7.08 5.57
CA GLN A 28 -13.11 -6.76 5.87
C GLN A 28 -12.54 -5.55 5.10
N ARG A 29 -13.40 -4.69 4.58
CA ARG A 29 -13.02 -3.54 3.73
C ARG A 29 -13.74 -2.26 4.11
N SER A 30 -15.05 -2.31 4.38
CA SER A 30 -15.90 -1.12 4.51
C SER A 30 -15.64 -0.25 5.73
N HIS A 31 -14.77 -0.66 6.66
CA HIS A 31 -14.25 0.18 7.75
C HIS A 31 -13.12 1.10 7.29
N MET A 32 -12.62 0.92 6.08
CA MET A 32 -11.53 1.68 5.47
C MET A 32 -11.96 2.28 4.14
N ALA A 33 -11.40 3.44 3.79
CA ALA A 33 -11.61 4.08 2.49
C ALA A 33 -10.30 4.70 1.97
N TYR A 34 -10.26 4.94 0.67
CA TYR A 34 -9.20 5.74 0.07
C TYR A 34 -9.51 7.23 0.21
N PRO A 35 -8.49 8.10 0.24
CA PRO A 35 -8.68 9.54 0.20
C PRO A 35 -9.44 9.99 -1.05
N ILE A 36 -10.20 11.06 -0.91
CA ILE A 36 -10.82 11.75 -2.05
C ILE A 36 -9.72 12.54 -2.74
N SER A 37 -9.02 11.93 -3.66
CA SER A 37 -8.04 12.62 -4.49
C SER A 37 -8.52 12.65 -5.94
N ALA A 38 -8.48 13.81 -6.53
CA ALA A 38 -8.92 13.99 -7.91
C ALA A 38 -7.92 13.49 -8.95
N GLU A 39 -6.64 13.34 -8.62
CA GLU A 39 -5.62 13.20 -9.65
C GLU A 39 -4.77 11.92 -9.58
N MET A 40 -4.57 11.33 -8.41
CA MET A 40 -3.84 10.05 -8.28
C MET A 40 -4.32 9.26 -7.05
N PRO A 41 -5.19 8.28 -7.23
CA PRO A 41 -5.75 7.48 -6.12
C PRO A 41 -4.73 6.63 -5.37
N HIS A 42 -3.47 6.63 -5.79
CA HIS A 42 -2.41 5.77 -5.24
C HIS A 42 -1.22 6.54 -4.67
N VAL A 43 -1.36 7.84 -4.49
CA VAL A 43 -0.32 8.64 -3.82
C VAL A 43 -1.03 9.35 -2.67
N GLY A 44 -0.74 8.97 -1.46
CA GLY A 44 -1.35 9.35 -0.18
C GLY A 44 -1.66 10.85 0.07
N THR A 45 -1.99 11.57 -0.98
CA THR A 45 -2.33 13.00 -0.96
C THR A 45 -3.82 13.18 -1.23
N GLY A 46 -4.58 13.40 -0.18
CA GLY A 46 -5.99 13.66 -0.33
C GLY A 46 -6.68 13.78 1.03
N ARG A 47 -7.84 14.39 1.02
CA ARG A 47 -8.68 14.46 2.21
C ARG A 47 -9.45 13.16 2.38
N CYS A 48 -9.52 12.66 3.60
CA CYS A 48 -10.40 11.54 3.91
C CYS A 48 -11.88 11.91 3.72
N PRO A 49 -12.72 11.00 3.24
CA PRO A 49 -14.15 11.23 3.13
C PRO A 49 -14.78 11.41 4.52
N ASP A 50 -15.89 12.13 4.58
CA ASP A 50 -16.58 12.42 5.84
C ASP A 50 -17.09 11.15 6.56
N THR A 51 -17.27 10.06 5.83
CA THR A 51 -17.62 8.73 6.37
C THR A 51 -16.43 8.00 7.01
N HIS A 52 -15.20 8.39 6.67
CA HIS A 52 -13.96 7.80 7.18
C HIS A 52 -12.97 8.94 7.53
N PRO A 53 -13.28 9.72 8.58
CA PRO A 53 -12.59 10.98 8.83
C PRO A 53 -11.19 10.85 9.39
N VAL A 54 -10.78 9.65 9.82
CA VAL A 54 -9.50 9.44 10.50
C VAL A 54 -8.43 9.03 9.49
N ALA A 55 -7.48 9.90 9.24
CA ALA A 55 -6.31 9.58 8.43
C ALA A 55 -5.33 8.70 9.21
N ILE A 56 -4.86 7.64 8.58
CA ILE A 56 -3.81 6.75 9.10
C ILE A 56 -2.65 6.67 8.11
N PRO A 57 -1.46 6.19 8.55
CA PRO A 57 -0.32 6.03 7.65
C PRO A 57 -0.63 5.16 6.43
N GLU A 58 -0.15 5.58 5.26
CA GLU A 58 -0.19 4.75 4.05
C GLU A 58 0.78 3.58 4.17
N ILE A 59 0.30 2.41 3.82
CA ILE A 59 1.11 1.22 3.62
C ILE A 59 1.02 0.84 2.14
N SER A 60 2.15 0.55 1.53
CA SER A 60 2.18 0.04 0.16
C SER A 60 3.16 -1.11 0.02
N TYR A 61 2.82 -2.07 -0.83
CA TYR A 61 3.73 -3.09 -1.32
C TYR A 61 4.11 -2.79 -2.76
N ASN A 62 5.40 -2.85 -3.04
CA ASN A 62 5.95 -2.67 -4.36
C ASN A 62 6.77 -3.92 -4.70
N PHE A 63 6.39 -4.58 -5.78
CA PHE A 63 7.07 -5.75 -6.31
C PHE A 63 7.59 -5.44 -7.71
N ALA A 64 8.79 -5.89 -8.01
CA ALA A 64 9.38 -5.73 -9.32
C ALA A 64 9.91 -7.07 -9.83
N PHE A 65 9.58 -7.39 -11.08
CA PHE A 65 10.00 -8.62 -11.75
C PHE A 65 10.57 -8.28 -13.12
N TYR A 66 11.71 -8.86 -13.47
CA TYR A 66 12.20 -8.77 -14.83
C TYR A 66 11.39 -9.65 -15.76
N VAL A 67 11.03 -9.10 -16.90
CA VAL A 67 10.43 -9.85 -18.00
C VAL A 67 11.54 -10.63 -18.71
N THR A 68 11.42 -11.94 -18.75
CA THR A 68 12.40 -12.83 -19.34
C THR A 68 11.73 -13.71 -20.42
N GLU A 69 12.51 -14.40 -21.22
CA GLU A 69 11.98 -15.36 -22.20
C GLU A 69 11.09 -16.45 -21.55
N THR A 70 11.37 -16.78 -20.30
CA THR A 70 10.62 -17.81 -19.56
C THR A 70 9.30 -17.31 -18.97
N THR A 71 9.08 -16.00 -18.88
CA THR A 71 7.80 -15.44 -18.37
C THR A 71 6.66 -15.53 -19.37
N GLY A 72 6.96 -15.83 -20.64
CA GLY A 72 5.97 -15.98 -21.70
C GLY A 72 5.32 -14.66 -22.15
N SER A 73 4.21 -14.75 -22.85
CA SER A 73 3.48 -13.58 -23.35
C SER A 73 2.65 -12.92 -22.25
N PRO A 74 2.70 -11.59 -22.11
CA PRO A 74 1.89 -10.85 -21.13
C PRO A 74 0.38 -11.13 -21.21
N ILE A 75 -0.12 -11.44 -22.38
CA ILE A 75 -1.56 -11.75 -22.59
C ILE A 75 -2.02 -13.03 -21.86
N THR A 76 -1.07 -13.90 -21.51
CA THR A 76 -1.36 -15.13 -20.77
C THR A 76 -1.11 -15.03 -19.28
N TRP A 77 -0.54 -13.91 -18.82
CA TRP A 77 -0.25 -13.71 -17.40
C TRP A 77 -1.54 -13.60 -16.61
N ARG A 78 -1.55 -14.27 -15.47
CA ARG A 78 -2.62 -14.23 -14.50
C ARG A 78 -2.07 -14.50 -13.12
N LEU A 79 -2.74 -13.96 -12.11
CA LEU A 79 -2.42 -14.29 -10.72
C LEU A 79 -2.93 -15.71 -10.40
N SER A 80 -2.25 -16.37 -9.47
CA SER A 80 -2.72 -17.68 -8.95
C SER A 80 -4.09 -17.59 -8.29
N SER A 81 -4.46 -16.39 -7.83
CA SER A 81 -5.76 -16.06 -7.22
C SER A 81 -6.86 -15.74 -8.25
N ASP A 82 -6.53 -15.61 -9.53
CA ASP A 82 -7.52 -15.39 -10.59
C ASP A 82 -8.27 -16.70 -10.89
N MET A 83 -9.19 -17.07 -9.99
CA MET A 83 -9.92 -18.35 -10.07
C MET A 83 -11.12 -18.30 -11.01
N ASP A 84 -11.69 -17.13 -11.22
CA ASP A 84 -12.86 -16.94 -12.07
C ASP A 84 -12.46 -16.43 -13.45
N PRO A 85 -12.64 -17.26 -14.52
CA PRO A 85 -12.27 -16.87 -15.86
C PRO A 85 -13.18 -15.78 -16.49
N SER A 86 -14.29 -15.44 -15.84
CA SER A 86 -15.17 -14.34 -16.28
C SER A 86 -14.61 -12.96 -15.91
N HIS A 87 -13.61 -12.89 -15.05
CA HIS A 87 -12.95 -11.66 -14.68
C HIS A 87 -11.63 -11.48 -15.43
N PRO A 88 -11.23 -10.23 -15.69
CA PRO A 88 -9.93 -9.96 -16.30
C PRO A 88 -8.76 -10.52 -15.48
N ASN A 89 -7.71 -10.95 -16.16
CA ASN A 89 -6.47 -11.36 -15.50
C ASN A 89 -5.93 -10.20 -14.64
N GLY A 90 -5.50 -10.52 -13.42
CA GLY A 90 -5.01 -9.54 -12.46
C GLY A 90 -6.10 -8.90 -11.60
N SER A 91 -7.40 -9.18 -11.85
CA SER A 91 -8.51 -8.57 -11.09
C SER A 91 -8.57 -9.01 -9.62
N SER A 92 -7.93 -10.13 -9.30
CA SER A 92 -7.82 -10.63 -7.92
C SER A 92 -6.61 -10.12 -7.18
N LEU A 93 -5.88 -9.13 -7.73
CA LEU A 93 -4.72 -8.55 -7.05
C LEU A 93 -5.12 -7.99 -5.69
N HIS A 94 -4.54 -8.53 -4.64
CA HIS A 94 -4.75 -8.11 -3.26
C HIS A 94 -3.52 -8.38 -2.43
N ALA A 95 -3.47 -7.79 -1.26
CA ALA A 95 -2.49 -8.11 -0.24
C ALA A 95 -3.13 -8.01 1.14
N ASP A 96 -2.61 -8.80 2.05
CA ASP A 96 -2.92 -8.74 3.47
C ASP A 96 -1.73 -8.17 4.23
N TRP A 97 -2.02 -7.38 5.26
CA TRP A 97 -0.99 -6.84 6.12
C TRP A 97 -1.26 -7.19 7.58
N MET A 98 -0.26 -7.74 8.24
CA MET A 98 -0.26 -7.97 9.68
C MET A 98 0.68 -7.00 10.36
N ASN A 99 0.17 -6.25 11.34
CA ASN A 99 0.97 -5.26 12.06
C ASN A 99 2.08 -5.93 12.88
N GLY A 100 3.32 -5.67 12.51
CA GLY A 100 4.51 -6.05 13.26
C GLY A 100 5.35 -4.85 13.72
N TRP A 101 4.81 -3.62 13.59
CA TRP A 101 5.51 -2.43 14.02
C TRP A 101 5.50 -2.28 15.54
N ASP A 102 6.64 -1.81 16.07
CA ASP A 102 6.71 -1.36 17.45
C ASP A 102 5.81 -0.12 17.64
N PRO A 103 4.91 -0.11 18.64
CA PRO A 103 3.96 0.99 18.84
C PRO A 103 4.62 2.34 19.09
N GLU A 104 5.74 2.38 19.82
CA GLU A 104 6.44 3.62 20.14
C GLU A 104 7.10 4.20 18.88
N ILE A 105 7.71 3.35 18.06
CA ILE A 105 8.28 3.75 16.78
C ILE A 105 7.19 4.26 15.83
N MET A 106 6.04 3.59 15.78
CA MET A 106 4.92 4.04 14.95
C MET A 106 4.39 5.40 15.42
N GLU A 107 4.27 5.62 16.73
CA GLU A 107 3.86 6.92 17.26
C GLU A 107 4.86 8.03 16.90
N MET A 108 6.16 7.76 16.97
CA MET A 108 7.21 8.70 16.56
C MET A 108 7.09 9.03 15.07
N LEU A 109 6.93 8.04 14.20
CA LEU A 109 6.76 8.25 12.76
C LEU A 109 5.52 9.08 12.45
N VAL A 110 4.39 8.79 13.08
CA VAL A 110 3.16 9.58 12.90
C VAL A 110 3.35 11.02 13.35
N LYS A 111 3.87 11.22 14.56
CA LYS A 111 4.02 12.53 15.18
C LYS A 111 5.05 13.41 14.46
N ASN A 112 6.22 12.86 14.19
CA ASN A 112 7.38 13.65 13.75
C ASN A 112 7.50 13.71 12.22
N CYS A 113 6.93 12.75 11.50
CA CYS A 113 7.07 12.65 10.05
C CYS A 113 5.74 12.94 9.34
N ILE A 114 4.71 12.11 9.57
CA ILE A 114 3.46 12.19 8.82
C ILE A 114 2.72 13.50 9.12
N ASN A 115 2.53 13.83 10.40
CA ASN A 115 1.81 15.03 10.82
C ASN A 115 2.55 16.33 10.49
N THR A 116 3.87 16.28 10.34
CA THR A 116 4.69 17.45 10.02
C THR A 116 5.03 17.58 8.55
N GLY A 117 4.79 16.52 7.75
CA GLY A 117 5.25 16.44 6.37
C GLY A 117 6.77 16.31 6.23
N TYR A 118 7.46 15.93 7.31
CA TYR A 118 8.90 15.72 7.30
C TYR A 118 9.25 14.39 6.62
N ASP A 119 10.23 14.41 5.75
CA ASP A 119 10.71 13.20 5.07
C ASP A 119 11.58 12.35 6.00
N CYS A 120 11.04 11.21 6.40
CA CYS A 120 11.69 10.23 7.27
C CYS A 120 12.22 9.01 6.50
N ASN A 121 12.72 9.19 5.31
CA ASN A 121 13.35 8.13 4.54
C ASN A 121 14.50 7.46 5.30
N VAL A 122 14.82 6.24 4.90
CA VAL A 122 15.97 5.46 5.39
C VAL A 122 16.01 5.28 6.92
N GLY A 123 14.84 5.18 7.53
CA GLY A 123 14.71 4.88 8.97
C GLY A 123 14.87 6.06 9.91
N LEU A 124 14.86 7.30 9.41
CA LEU A 124 14.81 8.49 10.26
C LEU A 124 13.48 8.56 11.03
N LEU A 125 13.52 9.04 12.27
CA LEU A 125 12.33 9.14 13.15
C LEU A 125 11.85 10.59 13.36
N GLY A 126 12.44 11.54 12.61
CA GLY A 126 12.04 12.94 12.60
C GLY A 126 12.39 13.74 13.85
N ASP A 127 13.08 13.14 14.81
CA ASP A 127 13.57 13.76 16.05
C ASP A 127 15.10 13.83 16.13
N GLY A 128 15.77 13.47 15.03
CA GLY A 128 17.23 13.37 14.94
C GLY A 128 17.76 11.95 15.21
N THR A 129 16.90 11.02 15.61
CA THR A 129 17.27 9.60 15.77
C THR A 129 16.99 8.79 14.51
N ARG A 130 17.55 7.59 14.44
CA ARG A 130 17.43 6.69 13.31
C ARG A 130 17.35 5.24 13.75
N LEU A 131 16.49 4.46 13.09
CA LEU A 131 16.48 3.01 13.22
C LEU A 131 17.82 2.42 12.75
N GLN A 132 18.32 1.45 13.49
CA GLN A 132 19.53 0.71 13.13
C GLN A 132 19.17 -0.71 12.73
N GLU A 133 19.79 -1.19 11.67
CA GLU A 133 19.72 -2.61 11.31
C GLU A 133 20.48 -3.44 12.36
N ILE A 134 19.84 -4.47 12.86
CA ILE A 134 20.45 -5.46 13.75
C ILE A 134 20.69 -6.72 12.91
N TYR A 135 21.96 -7.01 12.63
CA TYR A 135 22.38 -8.23 11.95
C TYR A 135 22.62 -9.36 12.95
#